data_1ca6c187f2b89a6816792100103a0072
#
_entry.id   1ca6c187f2b89a6816792100103a0072
#
_cell.length_a   1.000
_cell.length_b   1.000
_cell.length_c   1.000
_cell.angle_alpha   90.00
_cell.angle_beta   90.00
_cell.angle_gamma   90.00
#
_symmetry.space_group_name_H-M   'P 1'
#
loop_
_entity.id
_entity.type
_entity.pdbx_description
1 polymer ?
#
loop_
_entity_poly.entity_id
_entity_poly.type
_entity_poly.pdbx_seq_one_letter_code
_entity_poly.pdbx_strand_id
1 'polypeptide(L)'
;MTLRGTITPDRPLLAVALEEEAQHFPQDLPILFLGVGKVNAAVRMAETLATARPSVVINIGTAGGLISGVDGIHEIGTVIQHDLNDDVLFALVQRYFGEPIVLGDGPTLATGDTFVTDSEVRRELATRAQLVDMEAYSVVVAAQRAGVPVRLIKLVSDEANEESVKTWAQTVEEHSRTLGAWIADNLL
;
A
#
# COMPACT_ATOMS: atom_id res chain seq x y z
N MET A 1 2.36 1.52 -19.17
CA MET A 1 1.83 0.14 -19.34
C MET A 1 1.23 -0.30 -18.02
N THR A 2 0.06 -0.92 -17.96
CA THR A 2 -0.59 -1.20 -16.67
C THR A 2 -0.17 -2.52 -16.03
N LEU A 3 0.28 -3.50 -16.82
CA LEU A 3 0.73 -4.81 -16.37
C LEU A 3 2.04 -5.17 -17.06
N ARG A 4 3.04 -5.55 -16.30
CA ARG A 4 4.29 -6.15 -16.75
C ARG A 4 4.29 -7.63 -16.40
N GLY A 5 4.57 -8.50 -17.36
CA GLY A 5 4.59 -9.96 -17.16
C GLY A 5 3.21 -10.61 -17.27
N THR A 6 3.15 -11.90 -16.95
CA THR A 6 1.94 -12.74 -17.03
C THR A 6 1.54 -13.23 -15.66
N ILE A 7 0.28 -13.04 -15.28
CA ILE A 7 -0.27 -13.53 -14.02
C ILE A 7 -0.61 -15.02 -14.16
N THR A 8 -0.13 -15.82 -13.21
CA THR A 8 -0.41 -17.25 -13.14
C THR A 8 -0.86 -17.65 -11.72
N PRO A 9 -1.64 -18.74 -11.57
CA PRO A 9 -2.20 -19.11 -10.25
C PRO A 9 -1.17 -19.58 -9.22
N ASP A 10 0.02 -19.95 -9.65
CA ASP A 10 1.12 -20.46 -8.83
C ASP A 10 2.12 -19.39 -8.40
N ARG A 11 1.97 -18.13 -8.89
CA ARG A 11 2.91 -17.03 -8.63
C ARG A 11 2.23 -15.82 -7.98
N PRO A 12 2.96 -15.05 -7.17
CA PRO A 12 2.46 -13.79 -6.64
C PRO A 12 2.31 -12.72 -7.74
N LEU A 13 1.37 -11.82 -7.54
CA LEU A 13 1.23 -10.57 -8.29
C LEU A 13 1.72 -9.42 -7.42
N LEU A 14 2.73 -8.69 -7.88
CA LEU A 14 3.15 -7.45 -7.25
C LEU A 14 2.21 -6.31 -7.68
N ALA A 15 1.67 -5.57 -6.73
CA ALA A 15 0.83 -4.40 -6.95
C ALA A 15 1.56 -3.16 -6.44
N VAL A 16 1.92 -2.25 -7.34
CA VAL A 16 2.78 -1.08 -7.09
C VAL A 16 2.06 0.17 -7.57
N ALA A 17 2.18 1.29 -6.86
CA ALA A 17 1.50 2.53 -7.25
C ALA A 17 2.10 3.11 -8.55
N LEU A 18 3.41 3.29 -8.61
CA LEU A 18 4.12 3.98 -9.69
C LEU A 18 5.24 3.14 -10.29
N GLU A 19 5.53 3.36 -11.58
CA GLU A 19 6.63 2.69 -12.30
C GLU A 19 7.99 3.04 -11.67
N GLU A 20 8.12 4.24 -11.13
CA GLU A 20 9.32 4.74 -10.46
C GLU A 20 9.70 3.91 -9.24
N GLU A 21 8.73 3.39 -8.51
CA GLU A 21 8.96 2.50 -7.36
C GLU A 21 9.46 1.12 -7.76
N ALA A 22 9.22 0.69 -9.00
CA ALA A 22 9.53 -0.67 -9.49
C ALA A 22 10.67 -0.74 -10.51
N GLN A 23 11.48 0.32 -10.66
CA GLN A 23 12.55 0.39 -11.65
C GLN A 23 13.60 -0.73 -11.49
N HIS A 24 13.88 -1.11 -10.25
CA HIS A 24 14.87 -2.12 -9.88
C HIS A 24 14.26 -3.46 -9.44
N PHE A 25 12.95 -3.67 -9.66
CA PHE A 25 12.32 -4.94 -9.33
C PHE A 25 12.69 -6.03 -10.32
N PRO A 26 12.88 -7.28 -9.84
CA PRO A 26 13.13 -8.44 -10.69
C PRO A 26 12.08 -8.59 -11.80
N GLN A 27 12.50 -9.10 -12.97
CA GLN A 27 11.61 -9.28 -14.13
C GLN A 27 10.79 -10.57 -14.06
N ASP A 28 11.07 -11.43 -13.08
CA ASP A 28 10.51 -12.77 -12.96
C ASP A 28 9.06 -12.80 -12.46
N LEU A 29 8.62 -11.75 -11.78
CA LEU A 29 7.26 -11.64 -11.24
C LEU A 29 6.40 -10.64 -12.02
N PRO A 30 5.09 -10.92 -12.18
CA PRO A 30 4.18 -9.96 -12.76
C PRO A 30 3.98 -8.75 -11.84
N ILE A 31 3.95 -7.56 -12.43
CA ILE A 31 3.72 -6.29 -11.73
C ILE A 31 2.53 -5.57 -12.32
N LEU A 32 1.55 -5.27 -11.49
CA LEU A 32 0.42 -4.40 -11.81
C LEU A 32 0.70 -2.99 -11.29
N PHE A 33 0.73 -2.03 -12.19
CA PHE A 33 0.83 -0.60 -11.84
C PHE A 33 -0.56 -0.03 -11.59
N LEU A 34 -0.81 0.35 -10.35
CA LEU A 34 -2.13 0.74 -9.87
C LEU A 34 -2.52 2.18 -10.26
N GLY A 35 -1.54 3.07 -10.32
CA GLY A 35 -1.75 4.51 -10.23
C GLY A 35 -1.94 4.94 -8.78
N VAL A 36 -1.83 6.25 -8.52
CA VAL A 36 -1.93 6.83 -7.19
C VAL A 36 -3.40 6.94 -6.75
N GLY A 37 -3.63 6.64 -5.48
CA GLY A 37 -4.89 6.86 -4.79
C GLY A 37 -5.87 5.68 -4.82
N LYS A 38 -6.81 5.71 -3.89
CA LYS A 38 -7.75 4.61 -3.60
C LYS A 38 -8.60 4.20 -4.79
N VAL A 39 -9.09 5.15 -5.57
CA VAL A 39 -9.97 4.86 -6.72
C VAL A 39 -9.20 4.12 -7.81
N ASN A 40 -8.01 4.61 -8.20
CA ASN A 40 -7.18 3.96 -9.20
C ASN A 40 -6.80 2.54 -8.78
N ALA A 41 -6.35 2.39 -7.54
CA ALA A 41 -5.96 1.10 -6.98
C ALA A 41 -7.14 0.10 -6.96
N ALA A 42 -8.31 0.53 -6.50
CA ALA A 42 -9.50 -0.32 -6.46
C ALA A 42 -9.94 -0.79 -7.85
N VAL A 43 -10.04 0.13 -8.81
CA VAL A 43 -10.49 -0.18 -10.18
C VAL A 43 -9.52 -1.14 -10.85
N ARG A 44 -8.23 -0.82 -10.86
CA ARG A 44 -7.21 -1.64 -11.50
C ARG A 44 -7.11 -3.04 -10.90
N MET A 45 -7.13 -3.13 -9.58
CA MET A 45 -7.09 -4.42 -8.90
C MET A 45 -8.34 -5.24 -9.19
N ALA A 46 -9.53 -4.64 -9.14
CA ALA A 46 -10.80 -5.35 -9.42
C ALA A 46 -10.87 -5.85 -10.87
N GLU A 47 -10.51 -5.02 -11.86
CA GLU A 47 -10.46 -5.41 -13.27
C GLU A 47 -9.48 -6.58 -13.51
N THR A 48 -8.29 -6.51 -12.89
CA THR A 48 -7.27 -7.54 -13.01
C THR A 48 -7.74 -8.86 -12.40
N LEU A 49 -8.25 -8.83 -11.17
CA LEU A 49 -8.69 -10.04 -10.46
C LEU A 49 -10.02 -10.62 -10.98
N ALA A 50 -10.76 -9.89 -11.80
CA ALA A 50 -11.92 -10.42 -12.52
C ALA A 50 -11.53 -11.45 -13.59
N THR A 51 -10.33 -11.36 -14.15
CA THR A 51 -9.86 -12.19 -15.27
C THR A 51 -8.64 -13.04 -14.96
N ALA A 52 -7.93 -12.76 -13.87
CA ALA A 52 -6.69 -13.45 -13.48
C ALA A 52 -6.69 -13.75 -11.97
N ARG A 53 -6.08 -14.89 -11.60
CA ARG A 53 -5.98 -15.31 -10.21
C ARG A 53 -4.51 -15.65 -9.88
N PRO A 54 -3.77 -14.73 -9.26
CA PRO A 54 -2.45 -15.03 -8.69
C PRO A 54 -2.59 -15.87 -7.42
N SER A 55 -1.48 -16.48 -6.97
CA SER A 55 -1.43 -17.19 -5.67
C SER A 55 -1.67 -16.24 -4.50
N VAL A 56 -1.16 -15.02 -4.59
CA VAL A 56 -1.29 -13.93 -3.61
C VAL A 56 -1.09 -12.58 -4.31
N VAL A 57 -1.77 -11.55 -3.87
CA VAL A 57 -1.44 -10.15 -4.19
C VAL A 57 -0.47 -9.64 -3.15
N ILE A 58 0.64 -9.04 -3.58
CA ILE A 58 1.58 -8.35 -2.69
C ILE A 58 1.60 -6.88 -3.10
N ASN A 59 0.91 -6.03 -2.32
CA ASN A 59 1.07 -4.58 -2.49
C ASN A 59 2.40 -4.18 -1.85
N ILE A 60 3.32 -3.74 -2.69
CA ILE A 60 4.68 -3.38 -2.29
C ILE A 60 5.02 -1.99 -2.82
N GLY A 61 5.59 -1.16 -1.98
CA GLY A 61 5.91 0.23 -2.31
C GLY A 61 6.35 1.01 -1.09
N THR A 62 6.34 2.33 -1.22
CA THR A 62 6.74 3.25 -0.16
C THR A 62 5.57 3.66 0.75
N ALA A 63 5.88 4.13 1.96
CA ALA A 63 4.94 4.70 2.91
C ALA A 63 5.63 5.76 3.77
N GLY A 64 4.89 6.78 4.18
CA GLY A 64 5.35 7.77 5.14
C GLY A 64 5.33 7.24 6.57
N GLY A 65 6.36 7.56 7.38
CA GLY A 65 6.45 7.24 8.79
C GLY A 65 5.70 8.25 9.65
N LEU A 66 4.68 7.82 10.39
CA LEU A 66 3.90 8.68 11.27
C LEU A 66 4.53 8.86 12.64
N ILE A 67 5.20 7.84 13.16
CA ILE A 67 5.86 7.86 14.47
C ILE A 67 7.38 7.92 14.31
N SER A 68 8.06 8.51 15.31
CA SER A 68 9.52 8.58 15.32
C SER A 68 10.14 7.20 15.50
N GLY A 69 11.21 6.92 14.74
CA GLY A 69 11.95 5.66 14.83
C GLY A 69 11.32 4.49 14.08
N VAL A 70 10.26 4.71 13.33
CA VAL A 70 9.81 3.74 12.34
C VAL A 70 10.61 3.93 11.06
N ASP A 71 11.34 2.90 10.64
CA ASP A 71 12.19 2.90 9.45
C ASP A 71 12.24 1.50 8.83
N GLY A 72 12.86 1.38 7.64
CA GLY A 72 13.04 0.10 6.96
C GLY A 72 11.76 -0.48 6.34
N ILE A 73 11.79 -1.79 6.11
CA ILE A 73 10.69 -2.52 5.46
C ILE A 73 9.82 -3.20 6.53
N HIS A 74 8.50 -3.03 6.38
CA HIS A 74 7.50 -3.62 7.26
C HIS A 74 6.49 -4.46 6.47
N GLU A 75 6.14 -5.62 6.99
CA GLU A 75 4.91 -6.32 6.65
C GLU A 75 3.78 -5.79 7.53
N ILE A 76 2.71 -5.29 6.92
CA ILE A 76 1.63 -4.59 7.61
C ILE A 76 0.64 -5.57 8.22
N GLY A 77 0.35 -5.40 9.50
CA GLY A 77 -0.60 -6.23 10.25
C GLY A 77 -2.04 -5.75 10.19
N THR A 78 -2.26 -4.44 10.10
CA THR A 78 -3.60 -3.84 10.04
C THR A 78 -3.63 -2.68 9.07
N VAL A 79 -4.71 -2.55 8.29
CA VAL A 79 -4.91 -1.38 7.44
C VAL A 79 -6.22 -0.67 7.80
N ILE A 80 -6.19 0.67 7.85
CA ILE A 80 -7.35 1.54 8.11
C ILE A 80 -7.49 2.59 7.01
N GLN A 81 -8.68 3.14 6.83
CA GLN A 81 -8.87 4.40 6.09
C GLN A 81 -8.77 5.58 7.05
N HIS A 82 -8.02 6.62 6.70
CA HIS A 82 -7.90 7.80 7.55
C HIS A 82 -8.78 8.97 7.12
N ASP A 83 -9.23 8.98 5.88
CA ASP A 83 -9.99 10.07 5.25
C ASP A 83 -11.49 9.74 5.04
N LEU A 84 -11.97 8.59 5.53
CA LEU A 84 -13.39 8.28 5.65
C LEU A 84 -13.89 8.66 7.05
N ASN A 85 -14.84 9.60 7.13
CA ASN A 85 -15.44 9.99 8.40
C ASN A 85 -16.53 8.99 8.81
N ASP A 86 -16.08 7.81 9.25
CA ASP A 86 -16.96 6.67 9.51
C ASP A 86 -17.81 6.84 10.79
N ASP A 87 -17.34 7.62 11.76
CA ASP A 87 -18.10 7.95 12.97
C ASP A 87 -19.36 8.78 12.65
N VAL A 88 -19.24 9.75 11.74
CA VAL A 88 -20.40 10.52 11.26
C VAL A 88 -21.36 9.63 10.48
N LEU A 89 -20.85 8.73 9.65
CA LEU A 89 -21.68 7.77 8.93
C LEU A 89 -22.40 6.81 9.89
N PHE A 90 -21.71 6.34 10.91
CA PHE A 90 -22.32 5.50 11.95
C PHE A 90 -23.44 6.25 12.69
N ALA A 91 -23.25 7.53 13.03
CA ALA A 91 -24.27 8.34 13.67
C ALA A 91 -25.53 8.49 12.80
N LEU A 92 -25.38 8.48 11.46
CA LEU A 92 -26.49 8.62 10.52
C LEU A 92 -27.23 7.31 10.24
N VAL A 93 -26.49 6.21 10.04
CA VAL A 93 -27.08 4.95 9.52
C VAL A 93 -26.78 3.73 10.40
N GLN A 94 -26.18 3.90 11.55
CA GLN A 94 -25.84 2.86 12.54
C GLN A 94 -25.01 1.71 11.95
N ARG A 95 -24.10 2.04 11.05
CA ARG A 95 -23.21 1.08 10.38
C ARG A 95 -21.89 1.73 10.01
N TYR A 96 -20.79 1.02 10.24
CA TYR A 96 -19.46 1.38 9.75
C TYR A 96 -19.24 0.90 8.31
N PHE A 97 -18.40 1.60 7.55
CA PHE A 97 -18.07 1.31 6.15
C PHE A 97 -16.57 1.16 5.91
N GLY A 98 -15.75 1.72 6.80
CA GLY A 98 -14.28 1.74 6.73
C GLY A 98 -13.64 1.03 7.92
N GLU A 99 -14.20 -0.11 8.36
CA GLU A 99 -13.64 -0.85 9.51
C GLU A 99 -12.18 -1.25 9.27
N PRO A 100 -11.36 -1.28 10.33
CA PRO A 100 -10.00 -1.80 10.25
C PRO A 100 -9.97 -3.22 9.71
N ILE A 101 -9.04 -3.51 8.79
CA ILE A 101 -8.85 -4.87 8.26
C ILE A 101 -7.56 -5.44 8.83
N VAL A 102 -7.68 -6.50 9.63
CA VAL A 102 -6.55 -7.22 10.21
C VAL A 102 -6.05 -8.27 9.22
N LEU A 103 -4.76 -8.25 8.92
CA LEU A 103 -4.06 -9.16 8.02
C LEU A 103 -3.11 -10.10 8.79
N GLY A 104 -2.60 -9.66 9.93
CA GLY A 104 -1.64 -10.41 10.74
C GLY A 104 -1.01 -9.54 11.83
N ASP A 105 0.13 -9.96 12.31
CA ASP A 105 0.97 -9.17 13.20
C ASP A 105 1.76 -8.12 12.40
N GLY A 106 2.05 -6.98 13.02
CA GLY A 106 2.79 -5.90 12.37
C GLY A 106 2.16 -4.53 12.61
N PRO A 107 2.78 -3.46 12.09
CA PRO A 107 2.29 -2.10 12.28
C PRO A 107 0.96 -1.87 11.57
N THR A 108 0.23 -0.84 12.01
CA THR A 108 -0.97 -0.35 11.35
C THR A 108 -0.58 0.67 10.27
N LEU A 109 -1.16 0.52 9.09
CA LEU A 109 -1.03 1.42 7.95
C LEU A 109 -2.35 2.19 7.74
N ALA A 110 -2.27 3.51 7.68
CA ALA A 110 -3.40 4.38 7.36
C ALA A 110 -3.39 4.73 5.87
N THR A 111 -4.47 4.43 5.15
CA THR A 111 -4.62 4.75 3.72
C THR A 111 -5.58 5.91 3.51
N GLY A 112 -5.21 6.86 2.63
CA GLY A 112 -6.09 7.96 2.22
C GLY A 112 -5.62 8.67 0.95
N ASP A 113 -6.50 9.43 0.31
CA ASP A 113 -6.21 10.13 -0.97
C ASP A 113 -5.45 11.46 -0.77
N THR A 114 -5.05 11.77 0.45
CA THR A 114 -4.23 12.95 0.76
C THR A 114 -2.80 12.52 1.04
N PHE A 115 -1.85 13.05 0.27
CA PHE A 115 -0.42 12.91 0.59
C PHE A 115 -0.12 13.73 1.84
N VAL A 116 0.26 13.07 2.93
CA VAL A 116 0.46 13.71 4.23
C VAL A 116 1.79 14.47 4.23
N THR A 117 1.70 15.80 4.29
CA THR A 117 2.83 16.74 4.31
C THR A 117 2.75 17.75 5.46
N ASP A 118 1.79 17.60 6.34
CA ASP A 118 1.53 18.49 7.47
C ASP A 118 1.80 17.77 8.79
N SER A 119 2.68 18.32 9.60
CA SER A 119 3.09 17.74 10.87
C SER A 119 1.95 17.66 11.91
N GLU A 120 0.89 18.47 11.80
CA GLU A 120 -0.28 18.33 12.68
C GLU A 120 -1.15 17.16 12.26
N VAL A 121 -1.41 17.01 10.96
CA VAL A 121 -2.11 15.84 10.41
C VAL A 121 -1.34 14.55 10.72
N ARG A 122 -0.01 14.54 10.53
CA ARG A 122 0.86 13.43 10.94
C ARG A 122 0.65 13.05 12.40
N ARG A 123 0.67 14.03 13.30
CA ARG A 123 0.53 13.80 14.76
C ARG A 123 -0.84 13.22 15.12
N GLU A 124 -1.90 13.68 14.45
CA GLU A 124 -3.24 13.11 14.62
C GLU A 124 -3.27 11.65 14.16
N LEU A 125 -2.78 11.36 12.96
CA LEU A 125 -2.75 10.01 12.41
C LEU A 125 -1.87 9.06 13.22
N ALA A 126 -0.77 9.54 13.80
CA ALA A 126 0.14 8.76 14.66
C ALA A 126 -0.55 8.17 15.92
N THR A 127 -1.72 8.69 16.31
CA THR A 127 -2.53 8.11 17.39
C THR A 127 -3.22 6.80 17.01
N ARG A 128 -3.31 6.51 15.71
CA ARG A 128 -4.07 5.37 15.17
C ARG A 128 -3.23 4.43 14.29
N ALA A 129 -2.13 4.92 13.73
CA ALA A 129 -1.29 4.16 12.79
C ALA A 129 0.19 4.53 12.94
N GLN A 130 1.08 3.68 12.47
CA GLN A 130 2.52 3.90 12.43
C GLN A 130 3.00 4.38 11.07
N LEU A 131 2.27 4.03 10.01
CA LEU A 131 2.60 4.37 8.62
C LEU A 131 1.38 4.92 7.88
N VAL A 132 1.64 5.62 6.76
CA VAL A 132 0.60 6.15 5.88
C VAL A 132 0.94 5.90 4.42
N ASP A 133 -0.08 5.55 3.62
CA ASP A 133 -0.01 5.40 2.16
C ASP A 133 -1.29 5.89 1.47
N MET A 134 -1.42 5.63 0.17
CA MET A 134 -2.56 6.10 -0.60
C MET A 134 -3.37 4.97 -1.28
N GLU A 135 -2.97 3.69 -1.20
CA GLU A 135 -3.60 2.60 -1.99
C GLU A 135 -3.98 1.36 -1.21
N ALA A 136 -3.25 1.02 -0.15
CA ALA A 136 -3.26 -0.31 0.46
C ALA A 136 -4.66 -0.79 0.88
N TYR A 137 -5.46 0.04 1.51
CA TYR A 137 -6.82 -0.35 1.92
C TYR A 137 -7.66 -0.81 0.72
N SER A 138 -7.56 -0.09 -0.40
CA SER A 138 -8.29 -0.41 -1.63
C SER A 138 -7.83 -1.72 -2.26
N VAL A 139 -6.52 -1.97 -2.24
CA VAL A 139 -5.94 -3.24 -2.71
C VAL A 139 -6.45 -4.41 -1.89
N VAL A 140 -6.44 -4.26 -0.55
CA VAL A 140 -6.93 -5.30 0.37
C VAL A 140 -8.40 -5.60 0.12
N VAL A 141 -9.26 -4.57 0.05
CA VAL A 141 -10.69 -4.74 -0.21
C VAL A 141 -10.95 -5.46 -1.53
N ALA A 142 -10.25 -5.06 -2.61
CA ALA A 142 -10.41 -5.69 -3.91
C ALA A 142 -9.95 -7.15 -3.92
N ALA A 143 -8.79 -7.46 -3.30
CA ALA A 143 -8.27 -8.81 -3.20
C ALA A 143 -9.19 -9.73 -2.38
N GLN A 144 -9.64 -9.27 -1.21
CA GLN A 144 -10.57 -10.03 -0.36
C GLN A 144 -11.90 -10.33 -1.08
N ARG A 145 -12.47 -9.35 -1.80
CA ARG A 145 -13.69 -9.56 -2.59
C ARG A 145 -13.51 -10.56 -3.73
N ALA A 146 -12.31 -10.62 -4.30
CA ALA A 146 -11.95 -11.61 -5.30
C ALA A 146 -11.60 -12.98 -4.69
N GLY A 147 -11.49 -13.11 -3.37
CA GLY A 147 -11.06 -14.34 -2.70
C GLY A 147 -9.59 -14.68 -2.94
N VAL A 148 -8.74 -13.66 -3.12
CA VAL A 148 -7.28 -13.81 -3.32
C VAL A 148 -6.56 -13.35 -2.05
N PRO A 149 -5.62 -14.14 -1.50
CA PRO A 149 -4.79 -13.72 -0.38
C PRO A 149 -4.04 -12.42 -0.70
N VAL A 150 -3.78 -11.60 0.33
CA VAL A 150 -3.11 -10.31 0.17
C VAL A 150 -2.08 -10.09 1.29
N ARG A 151 -0.93 -9.53 0.93
CA ARG A 151 0.12 -9.06 1.83
C ARG A 151 0.46 -7.61 1.49
N LEU A 152 0.83 -6.84 2.49
CA LEU A 152 1.25 -5.45 2.32
C LEU A 152 2.69 -5.29 2.81
N ILE A 153 3.59 -4.91 1.92
CA ILE A 153 5.01 -4.71 2.22
C ILE A 153 5.35 -3.24 1.97
N LYS A 154 5.73 -2.51 3.00
CA LYS A 154 5.99 -1.07 2.92
C LYS A 154 7.38 -0.71 3.41
N LEU A 155 8.11 0.05 2.58
CA LEU A 155 9.37 0.68 2.95
C LEU A 155 9.09 2.13 3.38
N VAL A 156 9.56 2.52 4.55
CA VAL A 156 9.44 3.89 5.02
C VAL A 156 10.33 4.80 4.18
N SER A 157 9.74 5.75 3.46
CA SER A 157 10.43 6.66 2.53
C SER A 157 10.72 8.03 3.11
N ASP A 158 9.91 8.47 4.06
CA ASP A 158 9.93 9.82 4.61
C ASP A 158 9.17 9.88 5.95
N GLU A 159 9.17 11.02 6.59
CA GLU A 159 8.54 11.22 7.90
C GLU A 159 7.12 11.80 7.83
N ALA A 160 6.45 11.76 6.69
CA ALA A 160 5.10 12.31 6.48
C ALA A 160 4.98 13.76 7.01
N ASN A 161 5.91 14.63 6.63
CA ASN A 161 6.01 16.02 7.05
C ASN A 161 6.23 16.96 5.86
N GLU A 162 6.51 18.23 6.11
CA GLU A 162 6.66 19.28 5.11
C GLU A 162 7.81 19.03 4.10
N GLU A 163 8.77 18.16 4.41
CA GLU A 163 9.89 17.79 3.55
C GLU A 163 9.61 16.53 2.69
N SER A 164 8.51 15.80 2.95
CA SER A 164 8.25 14.48 2.38
C SER A 164 8.22 14.46 0.86
N VAL A 165 7.60 15.44 0.20
CA VAL A 165 7.56 15.53 -1.28
C VAL A 165 8.95 15.55 -1.88
N LYS A 166 9.84 16.37 -1.31
CA LYS A 166 11.22 16.50 -1.78
C LYS A 166 12.03 15.26 -1.48
N THR A 167 11.87 14.71 -0.28
CA THR A 167 12.58 13.50 0.16
C THR A 167 12.21 12.33 -0.73
N TRP A 168 10.92 12.07 -0.95
CA TRP A 168 10.44 10.98 -1.80
C TRP A 168 10.99 11.07 -3.23
N ALA A 169 10.89 12.25 -3.87
CA ALA A 169 11.37 12.45 -5.22
C ALA A 169 12.89 12.23 -5.39
N GLN A 170 13.68 12.47 -4.33
CA GLN A 170 15.12 12.27 -4.34
C GLN A 170 15.55 10.83 -4.07
N THR A 171 14.72 10.05 -3.36
CA THR A 171 15.09 8.74 -2.83
C THR A 171 14.35 7.56 -3.46
N VAL A 172 13.34 7.82 -4.32
CA VAL A 172 12.50 6.78 -4.91
C VAL A 172 13.31 5.70 -5.66
N GLU A 173 14.38 6.08 -6.33
CA GLU A 173 15.25 5.13 -7.03
C GLU A 173 16.02 4.22 -6.06
N GLU A 174 16.50 4.75 -4.94
CA GLU A 174 17.17 3.97 -3.88
C GLU A 174 16.17 3.04 -3.19
N HIS A 175 14.96 3.53 -2.92
CA HIS A 175 13.87 2.74 -2.37
C HIS A 175 13.48 1.59 -3.31
N SER A 176 13.45 1.85 -4.62
CA SER A 176 13.22 0.80 -5.63
C SER A 176 14.29 -0.29 -5.59
N ARG A 177 15.58 0.05 -5.41
CA ARG A 177 16.65 -0.94 -5.24
C ARG A 177 16.47 -1.77 -3.96
N THR A 178 16.16 -1.10 -2.86
CA THR A 178 15.95 -1.75 -1.55
C THR A 178 14.78 -2.74 -1.60
N LEU A 179 13.64 -2.33 -2.16
CA LEU A 179 12.48 -3.19 -2.35
C LEU A 179 12.77 -4.32 -3.36
N GLY A 180 13.51 -4.05 -4.44
CA GLY A 180 13.93 -5.04 -5.42
C GLY A 180 14.81 -6.14 -4.81
N ALA A 181 15.75 -5.78 -3.94
CA ALA A 181 16.56 -6.74 -3.18
C ALA A 181 15.68 -7.58 -2.23
N TRP A 182 14.77 -6.94 -1.51
CA TRP A 182 13.83 -7.65 -0.63
C TRP A 182 12.99 -8.67 -1.40
N ILE A 183 12.49 -8.32 -2.60
CA ILE A 183 11.74 -9.24 -3.47
C ILE A 183 12.59 -10.45 -3.84
N ALA A 184 13.84 -10.23 -4.24
CA ALA A 184 14.75 -11.31 -4.63
C ALA A 184 15.01 -12.27 -3.48
N ASP A 185 15.19 -11.76 -2.25
CA ASP A 185 15.51 -12.56 -1.07
C ASP A 185 14.30 -13.30 -0.47
N ASN A 186 13.06 -12.82 -0.72
CA ASN A 186 11.87 -13.32 -0.01
C ASN A 186 10.82 -13.97 -0.92
N LEU A 187 10.86 -13.72 -2.24
CA LEU A 187 9.82 -14.17 -3.17
C LEU A 187 10.35 -15.01 -4.35
N LEU A 188 11.66 -15.04 -4.59
CA LEU A 188 12.31 -15.81 -5.65
C LEU A 188 13.18 -16.94 -5.09
#